data_da042cf447a902ffad0c08dfa91b2cc0
#
_entry.id   da042cf447a902ffad0c08dfa91b2cc0
#
_cell.length_a   1.000
_cell.length_b   1.000
_cell.length_c   1.000
_cell.angle_alpha   90.00
_cell.angle_beta   90.00
_cell.angle_gamma   90.00
#
_symmetry.space_group_name_H-M   'P 1'
#
loop_
_entity.id
_entity.type
_entity.pdbx_description
1 polymer ?
#
loop_
_entity_poly.entity_id
_entity_poly.type
_entity_poly.pdbx_seq_one_letter_code
_entity_poly.pdbx_strand_id
1 'polypeptide(L)'
;MILIAVISLGAIGAVGAVFLYAASKKFEVYEDPRIAQVQEVLPGANCGGCGYPGCAGFAGACVKADSLDGLLCPVGGGPVMAKVATILGKEAGTAEPMVAVVRCNGTCQARPRTNSYDGTKSCAIASTLYGGETNCSFGCLGYGDCVNACAFDAIHINPATGIAEVDEEKCTSCGACVKACPKNIIELRKKGPKSRRIYVSCVNKDKGAAARKACANACIGCGKCAKECPFEAITVTNNVAYIDYTKCRLCRKCVAVCPTGACLLYTSPSPRD
;
A
#
# COMPACT_ATOMS: atom_id res chain seq x y z
N MET A 1 10.56 -67.26 -16.76
CA MET A 1 9.62 -66.30 -16.17
C MET A 1 10.31 -65.02 -15.73
N ILE A 2 11.33 -65.07 -14.86
CA ILE A 2 12.03 -63.87 -14.34
C ILE A 2 12.68 -63.02 -15.45
N LEU A 3 13.37 -63.66 -16.42
CA LEU A 3 14.02 -62.96 -17.53
C LEU A 3 13.04 -62.14 -18.40
N ILE A 4 11.86 -62.73 -18.68
CA ILE A 4 10.81 -62.05 -19.46
C ILE A 4 10.28 -60.84 -18.69
N ALA A 5 10.08 -60.97 -17.37
CA ALA A 5 9.60 -59.85 -16.55
C ALA A 5 10.63 -58.70 -16.48
N VAL A 6 11.93 -59.03 -16.40
CA VAL A 6 12.98 -57.99 -16.40
C VAL A 6 13.07 -57.28 -17.75
N ILE A 7 12.97 -58.00 -18.85
CA ILE A 7 13.01 -57.41 -20.20
C ILE A 7 11.76 -56.55 -20.44
N SER A 8 10.56 -56.99 -20.03
CA SER A 8 9.34 -56.21 -20.20
C SER A 8 9.35 -54.93 -19.36
N LEU A 9 9.78 -54.99 -18.10
CA LEU A 9 9.92 -53.81 -17.25
C LEU A 9 10.98 -52.82 -17.78
N GLY A 10 12.12 -53.35 -18.26
CA GLY A 10 13.15 -52.53 -18.89
C GLY A 10 12.67 -51.81 -20.16
N ALA A 11 11.92 -52.54 -21.01
CA ALA A 11 11.34 -51.95 -22.22
C ALA A 11 10.30 -50.83 -21.92
N ILE A 12 9.42 -51.06 -20.94
CA ILE A 12 8.46 -50.04 -20.50
C ILE A 12 9.18 -48.80 -19.92
N GLY A 13 10.21 -49.03 -19.10
CA GLY A 13 11.03 -47.97 -18.53
C GLY A 13 11.76 -47.14 -19.61
N ALA A 14 12.34 -47.81 -20.62
CA ALA A 14 13.00 -47.16 -21.73
C ALA A 14 12.01 -46.31 -22.60
N VAL A 15 10.84 -46.86 -22.92
CA VAL A 15 9.82 -46.13 -23.63
C VAL A 15 9.33 -44.92 -22.84
N GLY A 16 9.11 -45.07 -21.53
CA GLY A 16 8.73 -43.96 -20.64
C GLY A 16 9.80 -42.86 -20.59
N ALA A 17 11.07 -43.23 -20.47
CA ALA A 17 12.20 -42.29 -20.45
C ALA A 17 12.32 -41.51 -21.77
N VAL A 18 12.18 -42.16 -22.93
CA VAL A 18 12.19 -41.50 -24.25
C VAL A 18 11.00 -40.54 -24.39
N PHE A 19 9.83 -40.97 -23.94
CA PHE A 19 8.64 -40.10 -23.98
C PHE A 19 8.82 -38.85 -23.11
N LEU A 20 9.27 -39.01 -21.86
CA LEU A 20 9.56 -37.92 -20.96
C LEU A 20 10.64 -36.99 -21.47
N TYR A 21 11.70 -37.53 -22.07
CA TYR A 21 12.75 -36.73 -22.69
C TYR A 21 12.23 -35.90 -23.88
N ALA A 22 11.44 -36.52 -24.75
CA ALA A 22 10.83 -35.83 -25.88
C ALA A 22 9.84 -34.73 -25.42
N ALA A 23 9.04 -35.02 -24.39
CA ALA A 23 8.14 -34.04 -23.78
C ALA A 23 8.94 -32.90 -23.13
N SER A 24 9.97 -33.19 -22.38
CA SER A 24 10.85 -32.18 -21.76
C SER A 24 11.45 -31.23 -22.80
N LYS A 25 11.97 -31.79 -23.90
CA LYS A 25 12.51 -30.97 -25.00
C LYS A 25 11.44 -30.12 -25.70
N LYS A 26 10.25 -30.69 -25.90
CA LYS A 26 9.14 -29.97 -26.59
C LYS A 26 8.56 -28.84 -25.73
N PHE A 27 8.56 -29.00 -24.41
CA PHE A 27 8.03 -28.03 -23.45
C PHE A 27 9.14 -27.23 -22.76
N GLU A 28 10.39 -27.29 -23.25
CA GLU A 28 11.49 -26.48 -22.76
C GLU A 28 11.18 -25.00 -22.94
N VAL A 29 10.95 -24.30 -21.82
CA VAL A 29 10.76 -22.85 -21.81
C VAL A 29 12.14 -22.21 -21.67
N TYR A 30 12.60 -21.55 -22.72
CA TYR A 30 13.83 -20.77 -22.67
C TYR A 30 13.60 -19.52 -21.84
N GLU A 31 14.13 -19.48 -20.64
CA GLU A 31 14.16 -18.27 -19.82
C GLU A 31 15.49 -17.53 -20.03
N ASP A 32 15.38 -16.22 -20.23
CA ASP A 32 16.55 -15.35 -20.38
C ASP A 32 17.39 -15.38 -19.08
N PRO A 33 18.68 -15.74 -19.11
CA PRO A 33 19.51 -15.85 -17.91
C PRO A 33 19.62 -14.54 -17.12
N ARG A 34 19.33 -13.40 -17.74
CA ARG A 34 19.28 -12.11 -17.05
C ARG A 34 18.14 -12.03 -16.04
N ILE A 35 17.06 -12.81 -16.21
CA ILE A 35 15.95 -12.86 -15.26
C ILE A 35 16.44 -13.35 -13.89
N ALA A 36 17.25 -14.42 -13.86
CA ALA A 36 17.83 -14.94 -12.62
C ALA A 36 18.76 -13.90 -11.97
N GLN A 37 19.61 -13.24 -12.73
CA GLN A 37 20.52 -12.20 -12.22
C GLN A 37 19.76 -11.02 -11.61
N VAL A 38 18.68 -10.58 -12.26
CA VAL A 38 17.82 -9.50 -11.74
C VAL A 38 17.09 -9.98 -10.47
N GLN A 39 16.63 -11.22 -10.44
CA GLN A 39 15.92 -11.77 -9.28
C GLN A 39 16.82 -11.88 -8.04
N GLU A 40 18.11 -12.19 -8.18
CA GLU A 40 19.08 -12.22 -7.08
C GLU A 40 19.28 -10.85 -6.41
N VAL A 41 19.17 -9.77 -7.18
CA VAL A 41 19.34 -8.40 -6.68
C VAL A 41 18.05 -7.88 -6.03
N LEU A 42 16.89 -8.45 -6.37
CA LEU A 42 15.62 -8.06 -5.80
C LEU A 42 15.48 -8.52 -4.33
N PRO A 43 14.72 -7.81 -3.48
CA PRO A 43 14.60 -8.12 -2.05
C PRO A 43 13.96 -9.47 -1.71
N GLY A 44 13.39 -10.19 -2.68
CA GLY A 44 12.76 -11.50 -2.46
C GLY A 44 11.45 -11.47 -1.66
N ALA A 45 10.95 -10.30 -1.30
CA ALA A 45 9.77 -10.13 -0.44
C ALA A 45 8.45 -10.60 -1.09
N ASN A 46 8.41 -10.79 -2.41
CA ASN A 46 7.23 -11.23 -3.17
C ASN A 46 5.92 -10.51 -2.81
N CYS A 47 6.02 -9.24 -2.36
CA CYS A 47 4.91 -8.46 -1.80
C CYS A 47 3.87 -7.99 -2.82
N GLY A 48 4.15 -8.11 -4.14
CA GLY A 48 3.26 -7.64 -5.20
C GLY A 48 3.07 -6.11 -5.28
N GLY A 49 3.84 -5.33 -4.51
CA GLY A 49 3.76 -3.87 -4.48
C GLY A 49 4.16 -3.18 -5.79
N CYS A 50 4.95 -3.85 -6.61
CA CYS A 50 5.32 -3.42 -7.97
C CYS A 50 4.22 -3.72 -9.02
N GLY A 51 3.12 -4.36 -8.64
CA GLY A 51 2.04 -4.75 -9.56
C GLY A 51 2.24 -6.11 -10.25
N TYR A 52 3.34 -6.82 -9.98
CA TYR A 52 3.67 -8.13 -10.56
C TYR A 52 3.51 -9.25 -9.54
N PRO A 53 3.22 -10.48 -9.99
CA PRO A 53 3.08 -11.66 -9.11
C PRO A 53 4.46 -12.13 -8.64
N GLY A 54 4.98 -11.46 -7.59
CA GLY A 54 6.28 -11.77 -6.99
C GLY A 54 7.50 -11.19 -7.73
N CYS A 55 8.67 -11.38 -7.12
CA CYS A 55 9.93 -10.81 -7.63
C CYS A 55 10.35 -11.45 -8.96
N ALA A 56 10.05 -12.72 -9.20
CA ALA A 56 10.34 -13.38 -10.48
C ALA A 56 9.54 -12.77 -11.65
N GLY A 57 8.25 -12.52 -11.43
CA GLY A 57 7.40 -11.85 -12.42
C GLY A 57 7.88 -10.43 -12.74
N PHE A 58 8.31 -9.68 -11.74
CA PHE A 58 8.89 -8.35 -11.92
C PHE A 58 10.23 -8.40 -12.67
N ALA A 59 11.11 -9.35 -12.32
CA ALA A 59 12.38 -9.55 -13.04
C ALA A 59 12.15 -9.84 -14.52
N GLY A 60 11.21 -10.74 -14.84
CA GLY A 60 10.82 -11.03 -16.23
C GLY A 60 10.28 -9.80 -16.98
N ALA A 61 9.51 -8.95 -16.30
CA ALA A 61 9.02 -7.70 -16.87
C ALA A 61 10.15 -6.70 -17.15
N CYS A 62 11.11 -6.54 -16.23
CA CYS A 62 12.27 -5.66 -16.41
C CYS A 62 13.15 -6.09 -17.58
N VAL A 63 13.34 -7.41 -17.80
CA VAL A 63 14.12 -7.93 -18.91
C VAL A 63 13.43 -7.68 -20.25
N LYS A 64 12.11 -7.91 -20.31
CA LYS A 64 11.30 -7.78 -21.54
C LYS A 64 11.02 -6.34 -21.95
N ALA A 65 10.99 -5.40 -21.00
CA ALA A 65 10.71 -4.00 -21.27
C ALA A 65 11.89 -3.34 -22.01
N ASP A 66 11.63 -2.40 -22.90
CA ASP A 66 12.68 -1.61 -23.56
C ASP A 66 13.30 -0.57 -22.63
N SER A 67 12.51 -0.02 -21.70
CA SER A 67 12.91 0.97 -20.71
C SER A 67 12.44 0.52 -19.30
N LEU A 68 13.13 0.96 -18.26
CA LEU A 68 12.72 0.75 -16.87
C LEU A 68 11.78 1.86 -16.35
N ASP A 69 11.32 2.77 -17.22
CA ASP A 69 10.39 3.82 -16.83
C ASP A 69 9.05 3.22 -16.37
N GLY A 70 8.62 3.60 -15.20
CA GLY A 70 7.41 3.06 -14.58
C GLY A 70 7.56 1.67 -13.94
N LEU A 71 8.69 0.98 -14.14
CA LEU A 71 9.04 -0.27 -13.45
C LEU A 71 9.82 0.06 -12.18
N LEU A 72 9.20 -0.12 -11.03
CA LEU A 72 9.82 0.19 -9.75
C LEU A 72 9.55 -0.91 -8.74
N CYS A 73 10.60 -1.32 -8.04
CA CYS A 73 10.46 -2.12 -6.83
C CYS A 73 10.32 -1.21 -5.60
N PRO A 74 9.12 -1.09 -4.99
CA PRO A 74 8.93 -0.17 -3.86
C PRO A 74 9.74 -0.57 -2.62
N VAL A 75 10.00 -1.86 -2.42
CA VAL A 75 10.78 -2.39 -1.29
C VAL A 75 12.28 -2.16 -1.48
N GLY A 76 12.79 -2.40 -2.70
CA GLY A 76 14.20 -2.21 -3.02
C GLY A 76 14.59 -0.75 -3.28
N GLY A 77 13.61 0.08 -3.64
CA GLY A 77 13.83 1.50 -3.93
C GLY A 77 14.87 1.77 -5.03
N GLY A 78 15.40 2.99 -5.01
CA GLY A 78 16.42 3.44 -5.99
C GLY A 78 17.70 2.59 -6.03
N PRO A 79 18.29 2.18 -4.89
CA PRO A 79 19.52 1.39 -4.89
C PRO A 79 19.39 0.04 -5.61
N VAL A 80 18.27 -0.66 -5.42
CA VAL A 80 18.01 -1.93 -6.11
C VAL A 80 17.76 -1.69 -7.59
N MET A 81 16.97 -0.68 -7.93
CA MET A 81 16.69 -0.34 -9.33
C MET A 81 17.94 0.08 -10.09
N ALA A 82 18.88 0.77 -9.45
CA ALA A 82 20.18 1.10 -10.05
C ALA A 82 20.99 -0.16 -10.41
N LYS A 83 21.00 -1.18 -9.50
CA LYS A 83 21.66 -2.46 -9.80
C LYS A 83 20.96 -3.22 -10.94
N VAL A 84 19.63 -3.24 -10.95
CA VAL A 84 18.86 -3.84 -12.06
C VAL A 84 19.17 -3.14 -13.38
N ALA A 85 19.23 -1.81 -13.38
CA ALA A 85 19.62 -1.01 -14.56
C ALA A 85 21.02 -1.36 -15.08
N THR A 86 21.98 -1.53 -14.16
CA THR A 86 23.36 -1.93 -14.52
C THR A 86 23.39 -3.32 -15.16
N ILE A 87 22.66 -4.30 -14.62
CA ILE A 87 22.59 -5.67 -15.16
C ILE A 87 21.97 -5.67 -16.56
N LEU A 88 20.95 -4.86 -16.77
CA LEU A 88 20.21 -4.82 -18.04
C LEU A 88 20.79 -3.84 -19.06
N GLY A 89 21.77 -2.99 -18.68
CA GLY A 89 22.32 -1.93 -19.54
C GLY A 89 21.28 -0.85 -19.87
N LYS A 90 20.34 -0.58 -18.96
CA LYS A 90 19.22 0.37 -19.11
C LYS A 90 19.37 1.52 -18.10
N GLU A 91 18.66 2.64 -18.34
CA GLU A 91 18.59 3.71 -17.35
C GLU A 91 17.60 3.38 -16.24
N ALA A 92 17.97 3.65 -14.98
CA ALA A 92 17.09 3.48 -13.86
C ALA A 92 16.09 4.65 -13.80
N GLY A 93 14.80 4.37 -13.79
CA GLY A 93 13.77 5.37 -13.52
C GLY A 93 13.95 5.96 -12.10
N THR A 94 13.82 7.27 -11.97
CA THR A 94 13.85 7.95 -10.67
C THR A 94 12.52 7.80 -9.98
N ALA A 95 12.48 7.06 -8.87
CA ALA A 95 11.28 6.95 -8.05
C ALA A 95 11.34 7.92 -6.88
N GLU A 96 10.29 8.72 -6.72
CA GLU A 96 10.11 9.52 -5.52
C GLU A 96 9.71 8.62 -4.34
N PRO A 97 10.31 8.81 -3.16
CA PRO A 97 9.98 8.02 -1.99
C PRO A 97 8.52 8.27 -1.57
N MET A 98 7.76 7.19 -1.47
CA MET A 98 6.36 7.19 -1.04
C MET A 98 6.24 6.61 0.37
N VAL A 99 5.14 6.90 1.04
CA VAL A 99 4.79 6.33 2.35
C VAL A 99 3.28 6.18 2.47
N ALA A 100 2.82 5.17 3.19
CA ALA A 100 1.41 5.01 3.50
C ALA A 100 0.95 6.07 4.50
N VAL A 101 -0.23 6.62 4.28
CA VAL A 101 -0.86 7.63 5.14
C VAL A 101 -2.27 7.20 5.48
N VAL A 102 -2.61 7.24 6.77
CA VAL A 102 -3.95 6.93 7.26
C VAL A 102 -4.78 8.21 7.32
N ARG A 103 -5.81 8.30 6.48
CA ARG A 103 -6.69 9.47 6.38
C ARG A 103 -7.87 9.37 7.37
N CYS A 104 -7.55 9.14 8.63
CA CYS A 104 -8.52 9.15 9.72
C CYS A 104 -7.86 9.68 10.99
N ASN A 105 -8.46 10.72 11.57
CA ASN A 105 -8.08 11.26 12.88
C ASN A 105 -9.25 11.12 13.88
N GLY A 106 -10.09 10.12 13.65
CA GLY A 106 -11.20 9.78 14.55
C GLY A 106 -10.71 8.95 15.73
N THR A 107 -9.97 9.58 16.64
CA THR A 107 -9.53 8.95 17.88
C THR A 107 -10.70 8.50 18.74
N CYS A 108 -10.48 7.65 19.72
CA CYS A 108 -11.52 7.21 20.69
C CYS A 108 -12.22 8.40 21.38
N GLN A 109 -11.50 9.51 21.59
CA GLN A 109 -12.07 10.73 22.18
C GLN A 109 -12.90 11.53 21.18
N ALA A 110 -12.43 11.68 19.94
CA ALA A 110 -13.12 12.45 18.91
C ALA A 110 -14.34 11.71 18.33
N ARG A 111 -14.35 10.40 18.42
CA ARG A 111 -15.36 9.50 17.86
C ARG A 111 -15.73 8.41 18.87
N PRO A 112 -16.56 8.72 19.87
CA PRO A 112 -16.94 7.77 20.90
C PRO A 112 -17.67 6.57 20.32
N ARG A 113 -17.48 5.41 20.93
CA ARG A 113 -18.24 4.20 20.61
C ARG A 113 -19.69 4.38 21.02
N THR A 114 -20.58 4.02 20.14
CA THR A 114 -22.04 4.06 20.36
C THR A 114 -22.64 2.67 20.50
N ASN A 115 -21.90 1.66 20.06
CA ASN A 115 -22.31 0.27 20.02
C ASN A 115 -21.16 -0.65 20.40
N SER A 116 -21.47 -1.89 20.75
CA SER A 116 -20.50 -2.97 20.96
C SER A 116 -20.62 -3.99 19.83
N TYR A 117 -19.49 -4.41 19.27
CA TYR A 117 -19.43 -5.47 18.29
C TYR A 117 -18.71 -6.69 18.87
N ASP A 118 -19.46 -7.77 19.03
CA ASP A 118 -18.99 -9.03 19.62
C ASP A 118 -18.72 -10.13 18.56
N GLY A 119 -18.48 -9.73 17.33
CA GLY A 119 -18.11 -10.63 16.23
C GLY A 119 -16.61 -10.74 16.01
N THR A 120 -16.24 -11.39 14.91
CA THR A 120 -14.84 -11.55 14.47
C THR A 120 -14.17 -10.19 14.33
N LYS A 121 -13.04 -9.98 14.99
CA LYS A 121 -12.25 -8.72 14.96
C LYS A 121 -11.47 -8.59 13.65
N SER A 122 -12.18 -8.41 12.53
CA SER A 122 -11.65 -8.12 11.21
C SER A 122 -12.36 -6.90 10.63
N CYS A 123 -11.60 -5.97 10.05
CA CYS A 123 -12.15 -4.77 9.42
C CYS A 123 -13.03 -5.15 8.21
N ALA A 124 -12.62 -6.14 7.42
CA ALA A 124 -13.37 -6.59 6.26
C ALA A 124 -14.74 -7.12 6.66
N ILE A 125 -14.80 -8.02 7.65
CA ILE A 125 -16.05 -8.61 8.12
C ILE A 125 -16.96 -7.57 8.80
N ALA A 126 -16.40 -6.78 9.73
CA ALA A 126 -17.18 -5.79 10.45
C ALA A 126 -17.70 -4.67 9.54
N SER A 127 -16.97 -4.30 8.48
CA SER A 127 -17.42 -3.26 7.57
C SER A 127 -18.61 -3.68 6.70
N THR A 128 -18.74 -4.97 6.40
CA THR A 128 -19.88 -5.51 5.61
C THR A 128 -21.10 -5.79 6.46
N LEU A 129 -20.90 -6.31 7.68
CA LEU A 129 -22.00 -6.73 8.54
C LEU A 129 -22.58 -5.60 9.40
N TYR A 130 -21.75 -4.66 9.84
CA TYR A 130 -22.16 -3.73 10.88
C TYR A 130 -21.73 -2.27 10.68
N GLY A 131 -20.74 -2.02 9.85
CA GLY A 131 -20.22 -0.67 9.59
C GLY A 131 -19.27 -0.11 10.65
N GLY A 132 -19.23 -0.66 11.86
CA GLY A 132 -18.34 -0.27 12.96
C GLY A 132 -19.05 0.13 14.24
N GLU A 133 -18.30 0.25 15.34
CA GLU A 133 -18.81 0.54 16.70
C GLU A 133 -19.11 2.02 16.96
N THR A 134 -18.92 2.89 15.98
CA THR A 134 -19.06 4.34 16.10
C THR A 134 -20.05 4.87 15.08
N ASN A 135 -20.56 6.08 15.28
CA ASN A 135 -21.47 6.72 14.34
C ASN A 135 -20.83 7.11 12.99
N CYS A 136 -19.52 7.00 12.85
CA CYS A 136 -18.82 7.30 11.59
C CYS A 136 -18.64 6.04 10.76
N SER A 137 -19.46 5.86 9.74
CA SER A 137 -19.40 4.71 8.82
C SER A 137 -18.12 4.65 7.97
N PHE A 138 -17.38 5.75 7.87
CA PHE A 138 -16.18 5.88 7.02
C PHE A 138 -14.86 5.72 7.78
N GLY A 139 -14.88 5.81 9.12
CA GLY A 139 -13.69 5.85 9.94
C GLY A 139 -12.97 4.51 10.08
N CYS A 140 -11.75 4.57 10.61
CA CYS A 140 -10.97 3.39 10.95
C CYS A 140 -11.69 2.51 11.97
N LEU A 141 -11.78 1.22 11.73
CA LEU A 141 -12.40 0.26 12.65
C LEU A 141 -11.46 -0.19 13.78
N GLY A 142 -10.14 -0.09 13.56
CA GLY A 142 -9.14 -0.43 14.57
C GLY A 142 -8.92 -1.94 14.77
N TYR A 143 -9.45 -2.82 13.90
CA TYR A 143 -9.27 -4.28 14.07
C TYR A 143 -7.98 -4.84 13.45
N GLY A 144 -7.19 -4.04 12.73
CA GLY A 144 -5.83 -4.40 12.36
C GLY A 144 -5.66 -5.22 11.07
N ASP A 145 -6.64 -5.32 10.17
CA ASP A 145 -6.43 -6.02 8.89
C ASP A 145 -5.26 -5.45 8.09
N CYS A 146 -5.04 -4.12 8.15
CA CYS A 146 -3.89 -3.46 7.56
C CYS A 146 -2.56 -3.82 8.25
N VAL A 147 -2.59 -4.10 9.55
CA VAL A 147 -1.43 -4.57 10.33
C VAL A 147 -1.06 -5.99 9.89
N ASN A 148 -2.04 -6.88 9.85
CA ASN A 148 -1.84 -8.27 9.43
C ASN A 148 -1.36 -8.39 7.98
N ALA A 149 -1.73 -7.44 7.11
CA ALA A 149 -1.27 -7.42 5.72
C ALA A 149 0.14 -6.82 5.54
N CYS A 150 0.74 -6.24 6.58
CA CYS A 150 2.04 -5.60 6.49
C CYS A 150 3.16 -6.59 6.81
N ALA A 151 3.92 -6.99 5.79
CA ALA A 151 5.08 -7.88 5.96
C ALA A 151 6.31 -7.19 6.58
N PHE A 152 6.26 -5.85 6.81
CA PHE A 152 7.41 -5.05 7.25
C PHE A 152 7.23 -4.50 8.67
N ASP A 153 6.14 -4.85 9.35
CA ASP A 153 5.80 -4.34 10.69
C ASP A 153 5.83 -2.78 10.75
N ALA A 154 5.39 -2.16 9.65
CA ALA A 154 5.41 -0.70 9.47
C ALA A 154 4.08 -0.02 9.84
N ILE A 155 3.05 -0.76 10.24
CA ILE A 155 1.76 -0.22 10.63
C ILE A 155 1.23 -0.97 11.85
N HIS A 156 0.70 -0.23 12.81
CA HIS A 156 0.15 -0.78 14.04
C HIS A 156 -1.12 -0.02 14.44
N ILE A 157 -1.94 -0.61 15.30
CA ILE A 157 -3.05 0.10 15.91
C ILE A 157 -2.54 0.75 17.20
N ASN A 158 -2.61 2.08 17.27
CA ASN A 158 -2.25 2.80 18.47
C ASN A 158 -3.36 2.60 19.53
N PRO A 159 -3.06 2.00 20.70
CA PRO A 159 -4.07 1.71 21.72
C PRO A 159 -4.67 2.98 22.34
N ALA A 160 -3.95 4.09 22.35
CA ALA A 160 -4.43 5.35 22.91
C ALA A 160 -5.43 6.06 21.97
N THR A 161 -5.24 5.95 20.66
CA THR A 161 -6.08 6.60 19.67
C THR A 161 -7.13 5.67 19.05
N GLY A 162 -6.89 4.36 19.07
CA GLY A 162 -7.72 3.33 18.45
C GLY A 162 -7.69 3.33 16.92
N ILE A 163 -6.74 4.01 16.30
CA ILE A 163 -6.56 4.08 14.84
C ILE A 163 -5.21 3.53 14.41
N ALA A 164 -5.12 3.18 13.12
CA ALA A 164 -3.87 2.70 12.57
C ALA A 164 -2.87 3.86 12.39
N GLU A 165 -1.62 3.62 12.78
CA GLU A 165 -0.48 4.53 12.60
C GLU A 165 0.62 3.85 11.83
N VAL A 166 1.37 4.63 11.03
CA VAL A 166 2.41 4.12 10.13
C VAL A 166 3.77 4.59 10.61
N ASP A 167 4.67 3.64 10.81
CA ASP A 167 6.10 3.90 11.00
C ASP A 167 6.73 4.16 9.62
N GLU A 168 7.19 5.38 9.40
CA GLU A 168 7.75 5.81 8.12
C GLU A 168 9.13 5.25 7.82
N GLU A 169 9.88 4.85 8.84
CA GLU A 169 11.22 4.29 8.67
C GLU A 169 11.14 2.85 8.16
N LYS A 170 10.14 2.10 8.65
CA LYS A 170 9.87 0.73 8.23
C LYS A 170 9.02 0.63 6.96
N CYS A 171 8.27 1.69 6.62
CA CYS A 171 7.32 1.66 5.50
C CYS A 171 8.03 1.64 4.15
N THR A 172 7.88 0.54 3.41
CA THR A 172 8.43 0.35 2.07
C THR A 172 7.50 0.79 0.94
N SER A 173 6.36 1.42 1.25
CA SER A 173 5.33 1.84 0.27
C SER A 173 4.76 0.74 -0.64
N CYS A 174 4.79 -0.52 -0.21
CA CYS A 174 4.32 -1.67 -1.01
C CYS A 174 2.81 -1.66 -1.30
N GLY A 175 2.01 -0.87 -0.58
CA GLY A 175 0.56 -0.74 -0.79
C GLY A 175 -0.30 -1.89 -0.26
N ALA A 176 0.25 -2.89 0.43
CA ALA A 176 -0.52 -4.01 0.97
C ALA A 176 -1.61 -3.54 1.95
N CYS A 177 -1.28 -2.60 2.86
CA CYS A 177 -2.22 -2.00 3.81
C CYS A 177 -3.33 -1.17 3.11
N VAL A 178 -3.04 -0.56 1.95
CA VAL A 178 -4.03 0.17 1.14
C VAL A 178 -5.07 -0.80 0.61
N LYS A 179 -4.63 -1.94 0.05
CA LYS A 179 -5.51 -2.99 -0.49
C LYS A 179 -6.33 -3.70 0.60
N ALA A 180 -5.74 -3.88 1.79
CA ALA A 180 -6.39 -4.56 2.91
C ALA A 180 -7.44 -3.69 3.62
N CYS A 181 -7.46 -2.37 3.41
CA CYS A 181 -8.38 -1.48 4.11
C CYS A 181 -9.76 -1.42 3.44
N PRO A 182 -10.83 -1.99 4.01
CA PRO A 182 -12.16 -1.99 3.41
C PRO A 182 -12.81 -0.60 3.37
N LYS A 183 -12.34 0.32 4.21
CA LYS A 183 -12.83 1.72 4.27
C LYS A 183 -12.06 2.66 3.34
N ASN A 184 -11.01 2.18 2.64
CA ASN A 184 -10.18 2.97 1.71
C ASN A 184 -9.63 4.26 2.35
N ILE A 185 -9.22 4.18 3.62
CA ILE A 185 -8.67 5.33 4.36
C ILE A 185 -7.15 5.41 4.32
N ILE A 186 -6.49 4.42 3.73
CA ILE A 186 -5.03 4.39 3.59
C ILE A 186 -4.68 4.67 2.14
N GLU A 187 -3.75 5.57 1.91
CA GLU A 187 -3.24 5.89 0.58
C GLU A 187 -1.73 6.08 0.61
N LEU A 188 -1.07 5.88 -0.54
CA LEU A 188 0.35 6.20 -0.67
C LEU A 188 0.50 7.66 -1.05
N ARG A 189 1.40 8.37 -0.35
CA ARG A 189 1.75 9.77 -0.64
C ARG A 189 3.26 9.96 -0.70
N LYS A 190 3.71 10.97 -1.43
CA LYS A 190 5.12 11.36 -1.46
C LYS A 190 5.60 11.71 -0.06
N LYS A 191 6.77 11.19 0.29
CA LYS A 191 7.48 11.52 1.52
C LYS A 191 8.15 12.89 1.33
N GLY A 192 7.41 13.96 1.56
CA GLY A 192 7.86 15.33 1.31
C GLY A 192 9.16 15.70 2.03
N PRO A 193 9.67 16.94 1.83
CA PRO A 193 10.92 17.41 2.46
C PRO A 193 10.87 17.27 3.98
N LYS A 194 11.88 16.64 4.58
CA LYS A 194 11.94 16.33 6.02
C LYS A 194 10.70 15.55 6.50
N SER A 195 10.22 14.61 5.70
CA SER A 195 9.01 13.81 5.95
C SER A 195 7.72 14.63 6.20
N ARG A 196 7.71 15.92 5.83
CA ARG A 196 6.54 16.79 6.02
C ARG A 196 5.53 16.59 4.89
N ARG A 197 4.26 16.50 5.26
CA ARG A 197 3.14 16.45 4.31
C ARG A 197 1.87 17.03 4.93
N ILE A 198 1.02 17.59 4.10
CA ILE A 198 -0.29 18.10 4.51
C ILE A 198 -1.36 17.28 3.82
N TYR A 199 -2.31 16.80 4.58
CA TYR A 199 -3.46 16.06 4.06
C TYR A 199 -4.69 16.24 4.92
N VAL A 200 -5.84 15.90 4.37
CA VAL A 200 -7.10 15.86 5.12
C VAL A 200 -7.25 14.47 5.74
N SER A 201 -7.20 14.39 7.06
CA SER A 201 -7.31 13.15 7.82
C SER A 201 -8.77 12.76 8.07
N CYS A 202 -9.56 12.78 7.00
CA CYS A 202 -10.97 12.39 6.99
C CYS A 202 -11.38 11.95 5.59
N VAL A 203 -12.22 10.93 5.52
CA VAL A 203 -12.84 10.43 4.27
C VAL A 203 -14.37 10.36 4.38
N ASN A 204 -14.94 10.95 5.42
CA ASN A 204 -16.39 10.95 5.64
C ASN A 204 -17.09 11.80 4.57
N LYS A 205 -18.07 11.20 3.89
CA LYS A 205 -18.84 11.81 2.80
C LYS A 205 -20.21 12.33 3.25
N ASP A 206 -20.55 12.21 4.53
CA ASP A 206 -21.79 12.73 5.08
C ASP A 206 -21.83 14.26 5.03
N LYS A 207 -23.03 14.83 5.04
CA LYS A 207 -23.22 16.29 5.16
C LYS A 207 -22.56 16.81 6.44
N GLY A 208 -22.01 18.02 6.39
CA GLY A 208 -21.15 18.57 7.44
C GLY A 208 -21.71 18.47 8.87
N ALA A 209 -23.02 18.67 9.07
CA ALA A 209 -23.65 18.52 10.39
C ALA A 209 -23.64 17.05 10.87
N ALA A 210 -23.95 16.09 10.01
CA ALA A 210 -23.92 14.67 10.34
C ALA A 210 -22.48 14.21 10.58
N ALA A 211 -21.52 14.60 9.72
CA ALA A 211 -20.13 14.31 9.88
C ALA A 211 -19.58 14.82 11.23
N ARG A 212 -19.94 16.06 11.60
CA ARG A 212 -19.53 16.67 12.89
C ARG A 212 -20.11 15.97 14.09
N LYS A 213 -21.38 15.51 14.00
CA LYS A 213 -22.02 14.73 15.05
C LYS A 213 -21.37 13.36 15.24
N ALA A 214 -20.92 12.76 14.13
CA ALA A 214 -20.28 11.45 14.16
C ALA A 214 -18.82 11.49 14.68
N CYS A 215 -18.09 12.59 14.41
CA CYS A 215 -16.69 12.72 14.80
C CYS A 215 -16.30 14.20 14.96
N ALA A 216 -15.72 14.56 16.09
CA ALA A 216 -15.29 15.93 16.37
C ALA A 216 -14.22 16.45 15.41
N ASN A 217 -13.38 15.56 14.88
CA ASN A 217 -12.29 15.88 13.92
C ASN A 217 -12.72 15.69 12.46
N ALA A 218 -14.03 15.51 12.18
CA ALA A 218 -14.49 15.26 10.82
C ALA A 218 -14.31 16.49 9.92
N CYS A 219 -14.00 16.24 8.65
CA CYS A 219 -14.14 17.27 7.61
C CYS A 219 -15.63 17.53 7.38
N ILE A 220 -16.04 18.79 7.43
CA ILE A 220 -17.42 19.20 7.23
C ILE A 220 -17.70 19.76 5.82
N GLY A 221 -16.74 19.63 4.91
CA GLY A 221 -16.89 20.08 3.52
C GLY A 221 -17.06 21.61 3.34
N CYS A 222 -16.64 22.42 4.32
CA CYS A 222 -16.90 23.87 4.32
C CYS A 222 -16.16 24.68 3.25
N GLY A 223 -15.19 24.11 2.57
CA GLY A 223 -14.44 24.74 1.49
C GLY A 223 -13.44 25.83 1.89
N LYS A 224 -13.32 26.19 3.18
CA LYS A 224 -12.39 27.25 3.64
C LYS A 224 -10.93 26.95 3.22
N CYS A 225 -10.48 25.71 3.40
CA CYS A 225 -9.13 25.30 3.01
C CYS A 225 -8.86 25.43 1.50
N ALA A 226 -9.87 25.20 0.66
CA ALA A 226 -9.76 25.36 -0.80
C ALA A 226 -9.64 26.83 -1.19
N LYS A 227 -10.43 27.70 -0.57
CA LYS A 227 -10.39 29.17 -0.82
C LYS A 227 -9.05 29.78 -0.41
N GLU A 228 -8.44 29.30 0.67
CA GLU A 228 -7.16 29.79 1.18
C GLU A 228 -5.94 29.19 0.48
N CYS A 229 -6.13 28.22 -0.41
CA CYS A 229 -5.02 27.55 -1.08
C CYS A 229 -4.56 28.33 -2.32
N PRO A 230 -3.40 29.00 -2.31
CA PRO A 230 -2.93 29.78 -3.45
C PRO A 230 -2.43 28.93 -4.62
N PHE A 231 -2.32 27.59 -4.42
CA PHE A 231 -1.80 26.66 -5.41
C PHE A 231 -2.89 25.77 -6.03
N GLU A 232 -4.15 26.05 -5.73
CA GLU A 232 -5.30 25.25 -6.20
C GLU A 232 -5.13 23.74 -5.98
N ALA A 233 -4.41 23.39 -4.89
CA ALA A 233 -4.10 22.00 -4.56
C ALA A 233 -5.25 21.30 -3.80
N ILE A 234 -6.34 21.96 -3.51
CA ILE A 234 -7.42 21.44 -2.67
C ILE A 234 -8.74 21.44 -3.43
N THR A 235 -9.34 20.27 -3.55
CA THR A 235 -10.68 20.07 -4.09
C THR A 235 -11.62 19.62 -2.99
N VAL A 236 -12.90 19.99 -3.08
CA VAL A 236 -13.94 19.52 -2.17
C VAL A 236 -14.98 18.78 -2.99
N THR A 237 -15.06 17.48 -2.79
CA THR A 237 -16.01 16.60 -3.47
C THR A 237 -16.70 15.71 -2.45
N ASN A 238 -17.99 15.44 -2.63
CA ASN A 238 -18.77 14.61 -1.71
C ASN A 238 -18.59 15.00 -0.24
N ASN A 239 -18.69 16.29 0.07
CA ASN A 239 -18.57 16.87 1.42
C ASN A 239 -17.23 16.66 2.12
N VAL A 240 -16.18 16.22 1.42
CA VAL A 240 -14.85 16.04 2.00
C VAL A 240 -13.80 16.74 1.13
N ALA A 241 -12.85 17.42 1.79
CA ALA A 241 -11.72 18.03 1.10
C ALA A 241 -10.64 17.00 0.80
N TYR A 242 -9.99 17.14 -0.33
CA TYR A 242 -8.83 16.37 -0.73
C TYR A 242 -7.69 17.31 -1.11
N ILE A 243 -6.48 17.02 -0.64
CA ILE A 243 -5.28 17.79 -0.97
C ILE A 243 -4.44 16.99 -1.93
N ASP A 244 -4.26 17.51 -3.13
CA ASP A 244 -3.35 16.96 -4.13
C ASP A 244 -1.91 17.22 -3.69
N TYR A 245 -1.18 16.17 -3.38
CA TYR A 245 0.19 16.24 -2.90
C TYR A 245 1.18 16.67 -4.00
N THR A 246 0.82 16.55 -5.28
CA THR A 246 1.66 16.99 -6.40
C THR A 246 1.69 18.51 -6.54
N LYS A 247 0.57 19.17 -6.24
CA LYS A 247 0.39 20.62 -6.28
C LYS A 247 0.72 21.30 -4.95
N CYS A 248 0.65 20.57 -3.84
CA CYS A 248 0.80 21.13 -2.50
C CYS A 248 2.24 21.59 -2.23
N ARG A 249 2.42 22.86 -1.82
CA ARG A 249 3.71 23.49 -1.47
C ARG A 249 3.95 23.59 0.04
N LEU A 250 3.18 22.88 0.86
CA LEU A 250 3.31 22.81 2.33
C LEU A 250 3.23 24.20 3.04
N CYS A 251 2.48 25.15 2.50
CA CYS A 251 2.34 26.52 3.03
C CYS A 251 1.55 26.62 4.34
N ARG A 252 0.88 25.56 4.81
CA ARG A 252 0.12 25.45 6.07
C ARG A 252 -1.14 26.31 6.19
N LYS A 253 -1.47 27.17 5.24
CA LYS A 253 -2.66 28.04 5.31
C LYS A 253 -3.95 27.23 5.55
N CYS A 254 -4.12 26.10 4.84
CA CYS A 254 -5.27 25.21 5.01
C CYS A 254 -5.39 24.59 6.40
N VAL A 255 -4.27 24.36 7.08
CA VAL A 255 -4.26 23.84 8.46
C VAL A 255 -4.77 24.90 9.43
N ALA A 256 -4.28 26.14 9.29
CA ALA A 256 -4.65 27.26 10.16
C ALA A 256 -6.15 27.63 10.10
N VAL A 257 -6.77 27.52 8.91
CA VAL A 257 -8.19 27.90 8.72
C VAL A 257 -9.18 26.77 8.92
N CYS A 258 -8.70 25.56 9.20
CA CYS A 258 -9.57 24.39 9.36
C CYS A 258 -10.32 24.40 10.71
N PRO A 259 -11.67 24.58 10.74
CA PRO A 259 -12.39 24.73 12.00
C PRO A 259 -12.52 23.45 12.81
N THR A 260 -12.23 22.30 12.21
CA THR A 260 -12.33 20.98 12.86
C THR A 260 -10.98 20.30 13.02
N GLY A 261 -9.88 20.92 12.60
CA GLY A 261 -8.56 20.29 12.63
C GLY A 261 -8.41 19.09 11.68
N ALA A 262 -9.33 18.91 10.71
CA ALA A 262 -9.25 17.81 9.75
C ALA A 262 -8.08 17.94 8.77
N CYS A 263 -7.58 19.15 8.49
CA CYS A 263 -6.34 19.37 7.75
C CYS A 263 -5.17 19.25 8.70
N LEU A 264 -4.34 18.24 8.51
CA LEU A 264 -3.18 17.98 9.36
C LEU A 264 -1.87 18.25 8.61
N LEU A 265 -0.93 18.86 9.33
CA LEU A 265 0.48 18.84 8.97
C LEU A 265 1.11 17.66 9.72
N TYR A 266 1.57 16.67 8.97
CA TYR A 266 2.41 15.63 9.54
C TYR A 266 3.86 16.05 9.49
N THR A 267 4.54 15.90 10.62
CA THR A 267 5.99 16.01 10.75
C THR A 267 6.45 14.71 11.41
N SER A 268 7.49 14.08 10.88
CA SER A 268 8.11 12.95 11.58
C SER A 268 8.56 13.45 12.97
N PRO A 269 8.32 12.68 14.04
CA PRO A 269 8.83 13.07 15.36
C PRO A 269 10.34 13.23 15.25
N SER A 270 10.83 14.37 15.74
CA SER A 270 12.27 14.60 15.84
C SER A 270 12.80 13.76 17.00
N PRO A 271 14.02 13.19 16.91
CA PRO A 271 14.65 12.53 18.05
C PRO A 271 14.86 13.44 19.27
N ARG A 272 14.48 14.72 19.15
CA ARG A 272 14.60 15.74 20.21
C ARG A 272 13.24 16.21 20.76
N ASP A 273 12.13 15.70 20.22
CA ASP A 273 10.77 15.89 20.72
C ASP A 273 10.33 14.64 21.50
#